data_6c89fb740e00b449320b8bd32f922ebf
#
_entry.id   6c89fb740e00b449320b8bd32f922ebf
#
_cell.length_a   1.000
_cell.length_b   1.000
_cell.length_c   1.000
_cell.angle_alpha   90.00
_cell.angle_beta   90.00
_cell.angle_gamma   90.00
#
_symmetry.space_group_name_H-M   'P 1'
#
loop_
_entity.id
_entity.type
_entity.pdbx_description
1 polymer ?
#
loop_
_entity_poly.entity_id
_entity_poly.type
_entity_poly.pdbx_seq_one_letter_code
_entity_poly.pdbx_strand_id
1 'polypeptide(L)'
;MKADFKHILYGGDYNPNQWPEAVWKEDMELFDKARINSATINVFSWAKLQPSEERYDFEELDKVIEMLEKNHKDIVLATSTAAIPAWMFRKYPEVARTDYAGRRHKFGQRHNACPNSPVYQRYAAKLAQKLAKRYGHLDSVVCWHINNEYSGECYCENCEKVFRVWLRKKYGTLKALNEAWNTEFWGHTIYDWEEIVLPNALGEGLDWCNGTAFAGISIDYARFNSDSMLENFKMERNAI
;
A
#
# COMPACT_ATOMS: atom_id res chain seq x y z
N MET A 1 3.47 22.48 1.59
CA MET A 1 3.64 22.83 3.01
C MET A 1 5.09 22.53 3.36
N LYS A 2 5.81 23.48 3.95
CA LYS A 2 7.19 23.24 4.45
C LYS A 2 7.04 22.59 5.81
N ALA A 3 7.63 21.42 6.02
CA ALA A 3 7.66 20.82 7.36
C ALA A 3 8.52 21.70 8.27
N ASP A 4 7.96 22.14 9.37
CA ASP A 4 8.65 22.97 10.38
C ASP A 4 8.77 22.18 11.68
N PHE A 5 9.77 21.28 11.71
CA PHE A 5 10.06 20.51 12.91
C PHE A 5 10.82 21.38 13.92
N LYS A 6 10.26 21.54 15.12
CA LYS A 6 10.85 22.34 16.19
C LYS A 6 12.14 21.74 16.77
N HIS A 7 12.35 20.43 16.56
CA HIS A 7 13.51 19.68 17.06
C HIS A 7 13.73 18.42 16.20
N ILE A 8 14.84 17.72 16.43
CA ILE A 8 15.11 16.43 15.78
C ILE A 8 14.20 15.38 16.38
N LEU A 9 13.42 14.71 15.53
CA LEU A 9 12.62 13.55 15.92
C LEU A 9 13.57 12.35 16.13
N TYR A 10 13.53 11.77 17.32
CA TYR A 10 14.31 10.60 17.69
C TYR A 10 13.40 9.53 18.27
N GLY A 11 13.24 8.42 17.53
CA GLY A 11 12.34 7.34 17.90
C GLY A 11 12.25 6.29 16.79
N GLY A 12 11.24 5.45 16.84
CA GLY A 12 11.00 4.39 15.86
C GLY A 12 9.54 3.93 15.92
N ASP A 13 9.29 2.78 15.29
CA ASP A 13 7.98 2.15 15.31
C ASP A 13 7.66 1.66 16.73
N TYR A 14 6.46 2.00 17.20
CA TYR A 14 5.94 1.61 18.51
C TYR A 14 4.56 0.96 18.32
N ASN A 15 4.46 -0.30 18.68
CA ASN A 15 3.24 -1.09 18.51
C ASN A 15 2.72 -1.61 19.87
N PRO A 16 2.24 -0.74 20.77
CA PRO A 16 1.83 -1.09 22.13
C PRO A 16 0.67 -2.08 22.18
N ASN A 17 -0.09 -2.16 21.11
CA ASN A 17 -1.18 -3.11 20.92
C ASN A 17 -0.74 -4.60 20.89
N GLN A 18 0.55 -4.89 20.96
CA GLN A 18 1.11 -6.24 21.06
C GLN A 18 1.25 -6.73 22.51
N TRP A 19 1.11 -5.83 23.50
CA TRP A 19 1.22 -6.14 24.92
C TRP A 19 0.02 -5.61 25.72
N PRO A 20 -0.13 -6.11 26.98
CA PRO A 20 -1.15 -5.57 27.87
C PRO A 20 -0.92 -4.07 28.17
N GLU A 21 -1.98 -3.30 28.28
CA GLU A 21 -1.95 -1.86 28.58
C GLU A 21 -1.13 -1.51 29.83
N ALA A 22 -1.03 -2.43 30.80
CA ALA A 22 -0.22 -2.24 32.00
C ALA A 22 1.29 -2.04 31.71
N VAL A 23 1.78 -2.53 30.57
CA VAL A 23 3.19 -2.39 30.16
C VAL A 23 3.47 -1.00 29.59
N TRP A 24 2.48 -0.32 29.04
CA TRP A 24 2.64 0.96 28.36
C TRP A 24 3.24 2.05 29.25
N LYS A 25 2.95 2.01 30.56
CA LYS A 25 3.56 2.94 31.52
C LYS A 25 5.07 2.74 31.65
N GLU A 26 5.51 1.48 31.71
CA GLU A 26 6.93 1.14 31.74
C GLU A 26 7.63 1.56 30.44
N ASP A 27 6.96 1.38 29.30
CA ASP A 27 7.47 1.82 27.99
C ASP A 27 7.75 3.31 27.99
N MET A 28 6.88 4.14 28.56
CA MET A 28 7.09 5.60 28.62
C MET A 28 8.29 5.96 29.52
N GLU A 29 8.48 5.25 30.64
CA GLU A 29 9.67 5.41 31.48
C GLU A 29 10.96 5.03 30.73
N LEU A 30 10.90 3.99 29.91
CA LEU A 30 12.03 3.57 29.06
C LEU A 30 12.29 4.57 27.94
N PHE A 31 11.24 5.13 27.33
CA PHE A 31 11.37 6.20 26.34
C PHE A 31 12.09 7.43 26.91
N ASP A 32 11.73 7.83 28.13
CA ASP A 32 12.40 8.96 28.79
C ASP A 32 13.88 8.65 29.09
N LYS A 33 14.19 7.48 29.61
CA LYS A 33 15.58 7.03 29.85
C LYS A 33 16.40 6.99 28.56
N ALA A 34 15.80 6.57 27.46
CA ALA A 34 16.42 6.50 26.14
C ALA A 34 16.39 7.85 25.39
N ARG A 35 15.75 8.89 25.95
CA ARG A 35 15.53 10.19 25.31
C ARG A 35 14.75 10.12 23.99
N ILE A 36 13.87 9.12 23.86
CA ILE A 36 12.96 9.02 22.74
C ILE A 36 11.91 10.11 22.86
N ASN A 37 11.76 10.93 21.82
CA ASN A 37 10.82 12.04 21.77
C ASN A 37 9.71 11.87 20.74
N SER A 38 9.78 10.84 19.89
CA SER A 38 8.77 10.57 18.86
C SER A 38 8.50 9.09 18.70
N ALA A 39 7.29 8.72 18.28
CA ALA A 39 6.90 7.35 18.00
C ALA A 39 6.07 7.27 16.72
N THR A 40 6.41 6.32 15.84
CA THR A 40 5.56 5.93 14.72
C THR A 40 4.59 4.86 15.21
N ILE A 41 3.31 5.14 15.16
CA ILE A 41 2.26 4.25 15.67
C ILE A 41 1.26 3.83 14.60
N ASN A 42 0.50 2.78 14.88
CA ASN A 42 -0.63 2.35 14.06
C ASN A 42 -0.26 1.78 12.67
N VAL A 43 0.97 1.28 12.46
CA VAL A 43 1.46 0.90 11.11
C VAL A 43 0.63 -0.23 10.48
N PHE A 44 0.20 -1.23 11.26
CA PHE A 44 -0.51 -2.43 10.75
C PHE A 44 -1.85 -2.69 11.44
N SER A 45 -2.49 -1.68 12.02
CA SER A 45 -3.66 -1.85 12.88
C SER A 45 -5.01 -1.84 12.16
N TRP A 46 -5.07 -1.91 10.83
CA TRP A 46 -6.33 -1.82 10.07
C TRP A 46 -7.42 -2.76 10.58
N ALA A 47 -7.07 -4.02 10.86
CA ALA A 47 -8.04 -5.00 11.36
C ALA A 47 -8.66 -4.62 12.71
N LYS A 48 -7.92 -3.92 13.58
CA LYS A 48 -8.43 -3.37 14.84
C LYS A 48 -9.28 -2.13 14.61
N LEU A 49 -8.80 -1.22 13.77
CA LEU A 49 -9.51 0.03 13.44
C LEU A 49 -10.82 -0.20 12.66
N GLN A 50 -10.89 -1.29 11.90
CA GLN A 50 -12.06 -1.66 11.12
C GLN A 50 -12.31 -3.17 11.20
N PRO A 51 -12.88 -3.66 12.34
CA PRO A 51 -13.11 -5.09 12.57
C PRO A 51 -14.17 -5.72 11.66
N SER A 52 -15.00 -4.91 11.01
CA SER A 52 -15.90 -5.33 9.93
C SER A 52 -16.09 -4.19 8.93
N GLU A 53 -16.74 -4.47 7.81
CA GLU A 53 -16.93 -3.48 6.74
C GLU A 53 -17.59 -2.18 7.21
N GLU A 54 -18.58 -2.30 8.09
CA GLU A 54 -19.39 -1.15 8.55
C GLU A 54 -18.92 -0.57 9.88
N ARG A 55 -18.15 -1.33 10.67
CA ARG A 55 -17.73 -0.93 12.00
C ARG A 55 -16.32 -0.39 12.01
N TYR A 56 -16.16 0.78 12.63
CA TYR A 56 -14.85 1.36 12.98
C TYR A 56 -14.71 1.44 14.49
N ASP A 57 -13.51 1.20 15.00
CA ASP A 57 -13.17 1.22 16.41
C ASP A 57 -11.82 1.90 16.61
N PHE A 58 -11.80 3.01 17.29
CA PHE A 58 -10.60 3.82 17.52
C PHE A 58 -10.21 3.87 19.01
N GLU A 59 -10.92 3.14 19.89
CA GLU A 59 -10.75 3.26 21.34
C GLU A 59 -9.31 2.99 21.79
N GLU A 60 -8.70 1.94 21.29
CA GLU A 60 -7.30 1.60 21.63
C GLU A 60 -6.33 2.67 21.11
N LEU A 61 -6.53 3.14 19.88
CA LEU A 61 -5.68 4.18 19.29
C LEU A 61 -5.83 5.51 20.02
N ASP A 62 -7.05 5.86 20.47
CA ASP A 62 -7.29 7.05 21.29
C ASP A 62 -6.46 7.00 22.57
N LYS A 63 -6.45 5.86 23.27
CA LYS A 63 -5.66 5.67 24.51
C LYS A 63 -4.16 5.79 24.25
N VAL A 64 -3.66 5.21 23.16
CA VAL A 64 -2.24 5.28 22.80
C VAL A 64 -1.82 6.73 22.49
N ILE A 65 -2.63 7.46 21.74
CA ILE A 65 -2.38 8.87 21.43
C ILE A 65 -2.39 9.71 22.71
N GLU A 66 -3.42 9.55 23.55
CA GLU A 66 -3.51 10.27 24.82
C GLU A 66 -2.31 10.00 25.74
N MET A 67 -1.84 8.74 25.79
CA MET A 67 -0.64 8.37 26.56
C MET A 67 0.61 9.09 26.03
N LEU A 68 0.83 9.08 24.72
CA LEU A 68 1.98 9.74 24.09
C LEU A 68 1.94 11.25 24.31
N GLU A 69 0.77 11.89 24.16
CA GLU A 69 0.59 13.33 24.45
C GLU A 69 0.90 13.67 25.89
N LYS A 70 0.40 12.90 26.87
CA LYS A 70 0.67 13.08 28.30
C LYS A 70 2.16 12.97 28.64
N ASN A 71 2.91 12.19 27.86
CA ASN A 71 4.35 12.01 28.02
C ASN A 71 5.16 12.89 27.04
N HIS A 72 4.54 13.88 26.41
CA HIS A 72 5.19 14.87 25.54
C HIS A 72 5.97 14.23 24.39
N LYS A 73 5.41 13.17 23.77
CA LYS A 73 5.99 12.50 22.60
C LYS A 73 5.31 12.96 21.34
N ASP A 74 6.09 13.31 20.32
CA ASP A 74 5.58 13.54 18.97
C ASP A 74 5.12 12.24 18.33
N ILE A 75 4.10 12.33 17.49
CA ILE A 75 3.47 11.19 16.86
C ILE A 75 3.66 11.26 15.35
N VAL A 76 4.21 10.20 14.78
CA VAL A 76 4.13 9.90 13.36
C VAL A 76 2.98 8.89 13.19
N LEU A 77 1.84 9.36 12.69
CA LEU A 77 0.63 8.53 12.62
C LEU A 77 0.54 7.79 11.28
N ALA A 78 0.49 6.45 11.33
CA ALA A 78 0.38 5.63 10.13
C ALA A 78 -1.07 5.42 9.68
N THR A 79 -1.28 5.29 8.36
CA THR A 79 -2.61 5.02 7.76
C THR A 79 -3.06 3.57 7.92
N SER A 80 -2.21 2.65 8.37
CA SER A 80 -2.46 1.21 8.58
C SER A 80 -2.73 0.38 7.32
N THR A 81 -2.69 0.93 6.14
CA THR A 81 -3.25 0.34 4.91
C THR A 81 -2.38 -0.73 4.26
N ALA A 82 -1.18 -0.98 4.79
CA ALA A 82 -0.26 -2.00 4.27
C ALA A 82 -0.70 -3.45 4.58
N ALA A 83 -1.58 -3.68 5.55
CA ALA A 83 -2.07 -4.99 5.93
C ALA A 83 -3.60 -5.00 6.03
N ILE A 84 -4.28 -5.55 5.02
CA ILE A 84 -5.73 -5.52 4.95
C ILE A 84 -6.39 -6.56 5.88
N PRO A 85 -7.57 -6.26 6.44
CA PRO A 85 -8.25 -7.13 7.40
C PRO A 85 -8.85 -8.38 6.74
N ALA A 86 -9.01 -9.45 7.53
CA ALA A 86 -9.52 -10.74 7.08
C ALA A 86 -10.91 -10.69 6.44
N TRP A 87 -11.80 -9.80 6.96
CA TRP A 87 -13.15 -9.65 6.41
C TRP A 87 -13.11 -9.17 4.96
N MET A 88 -12.11 -8.36 4.57
CA MET A 88 -11.96 -7.85 3.21
C MET A 88 -11.59 -8.99 2.25
N PHE A 89 -10.65 -9.86 2.63
CA PHE A 89 -10.32 -11.07 1.85
C PHE A 89 -11.51 -12.00 1.69
N ARG A 90 -12.31 -12.17 2.75
CA ARG A 90 -13.48 -13.06 2.72
C ARG A 90 -14.58 -12.53 1.80
N LYS A 91 -14.87 -11.22 1.86
CA LYS A 91 -15.98 -10.60 1.13
C LYS A 91 -15.60 -10.25 -0.31
N TYR A 92 -14.35 -9.91 -0.56
CA TYR A 92 -13.81 -9.41 -1.82
C TYR A 92 -12.50 -10.15 -2.18
N PRO A 93 -12.57 -11.46 -2.55
CA PRO A 93 -11.37 -12.27 -2.81
C PRO A 93 -10.43 -11.68 -3.89
N GLU A 94 -10.98 -10.89 -4.82
CA GLU A 94 -10.26 -10.21 -5.89
C GLU A 94 -9.34 -9.08 -5.39
N VAL A 95 -9.47 -8.69 -4.11
CA VAL A 95 -8.57 -7.72 -3.49
C VAL A 95 -7.15 -8.27 -3.32
N ALA A 96 -7.02 -9.59 -3.22
CA ALA A 96 -5.74 -10.25 -3.01
C ALA A 96 -4.85 -10.15 -4.25
N ARG A 97 -3.55 -9.97 -4.04
CA ARG A 97 -2.56 -10.06 -5.10
C ARG A 97 -2.56 -11.43 -5.77
N THR A 98 -2.20 -11.44 -7.04
CA THR A 98 -1.87 -12.64 -7.81
C THR A 98 -0.39 -12.57 -8.15
N ASP A 99 0.35 -13.65 -7.93
CA ASP A 99 1.77 -13.73 -8.25
C ASP A 99 2.01 -13.96 -9.76
N TYR A 100 3.29 -13.96 -10.17
CA TYR A 100 3.70 -14.15 -11.55
C TYR A 100 3.28 -15.52 -12.13
N ALA A 101 3.11 -16.54 -11.29
CA ALA A 101 2.61 -17.86 -11.70
C ALA A 101 1.07 -17.96 -11.72
N GLY A 102 0.35 -16.86 -11.55
CA GLY A 102 -1.11 -16.81 -11.57
C GLY A 102 -1.80 -17.26 -10.29
N ARG A 103 -1.04 -17.47 -9.19
CA ARG A 103 -1.60 -17.94 -7.92
C ARG A 103 -2.05 -16.74 -7.10
N ARG A 104 -3.31 -16.74 -6.69
CA ARG A 104 -3.87 -15.70 -5.81
C ARG A 104 -3.40 -15.91 -4.37
N HIS A 105 -2.88 -14.82 -3.75
CA HIS A 105 -2.48 -14.82 -2.36
C HIS A 105 -3.66 -15.12 -1.42
N LYS A 106 -3.35 -15.65 -0.26
CA LYS A 106 -4.30 -15.88 0.83
C LYS A 106 -4.17 -14.77 1.87
N PHE A 107 -5.13 -14.70 2.79
CA PHE A 107 -5.04 -13.82 3.95
C PHE A 107 -3.76 -14.08 4.75
N GLY A 108 -3.15 -13.01 5.21
CA GLY A 108 -1.96 -13.01 6.06
C GLY A 108 -0.87 -12.11 5.51
N GLN A 109 0.09 -11.79 6.36
CA GLN A 109 1.21 -10.89 6.08
C GLN A 109 0.78 -9.46 5.69
N ARG A 110 1.72 -8.66 5.23
CA ARG A 110 1.54 -7.30 4.70
C ARG A 110 1.73 -7.28 3.18
N HIS A 111 1.37 -6.18 2.52
CA HIS A 111 1.48 -6.00 1.06
C HIS A 111 0.76 -7.09 0.26
N ASN A 112 -0.37 -7.55 0.78
CA ASN A 112 -1.15 -8.66 0.22
C ASN A 112 -2.35 -8.20 -0.61
N ALA A 113 -2.61 -6.90 -0.68
CA ALA A 113 -3.64 -6.31 -1.53
C ALA A 113 -3.11 -5.94 -2.92
N CYS A 114 -3.95 -6.12 -3.94
CA CYS A 114 -3.70 -5.58 -5.27
C CYS A 114 -3.76 -4.05 -5.24
N PRO A 115 -2.70 -3.33 -5.67
CA PRO A 115 -2.69 -1.87 -5.67
C PRO A 115 -3.75 -1.25 -6.59
N ASN A 116 -4.19 -2.00 -7.61
CA ASN A 116 -5.20 -1.57 -8.58
C ASN A 116 -6.60 -2.12 -8.28
N SER A 117 -6.83 -2.72 -7.10
CA SER A 117 -8.16 -3.12 -6.66
C SER A 117 -9.02 -1.92 -6.28
N PRO A 118 -10.16 -1.68 -6.94
CA PRO A 118 -11.06 -0.58 -6.55
C PRO A 118 -11.60 -0.73 -5.11
N VAL A 119 -11.72 -1.96 -4.64
CA VAL A 119 -12.15 -2.26 -3.26
C VAL A 119 -11.08 -1.80 -2.28
N TYR A 120 -9.83 -2.22 -2.48
CA TYR A 120 -8.70 -1.78 -1.64
C TYR A 120 -8.60 -0.26 -1.60
N GLN A 121 -8.55 0.38 -2.77
CA GLN A 121 -8.39 1.84 -2.89
C GLN A 121 -9.51 2.60 -2.16
N ARG A 122 -10.76 2.17 -2.33
CA ARG A 122 -11.92 2.79 -1.66
C ARG A 122 -11.82 2.72 -0.14
N TYR A 123 -11.48 1.55 0.42
CA TYR A 123 -11.41 1.38 1.88
C TYR A 123 -10.16 2.00 2.48
N ALA A 124 -9.01 1.96 1.79
CA ALA A 124 -7.79 2.64 2.20
C ALA A 124 -8.00 4.15 2.28
N ALA A 125 -8.54 4.77 1.23
CA ALA A 125 -8.87 6.20 1.25
C ALA A 125 -9.85 6.55 2.37
N LYS A 126 -10.90 5.74 2.58
CA LYS A 126 -11.90 5.97 3.63
C LYS A 126 -11.29 5.87 5.03
N LEU A 127 -10.37 4.93 5.26
CA LEU A 127 -9.67 4.81 6.54
C LEU A 127 -8.74 6.02 6.76
N ALA A 128 -7.92 6.37 5.78
CA ALA A 128 -7.04 7.54 5.85
C ALA A 128 -7.82 8.83 6.17
N GLN A 129 -8.94 9.05 5.49
CA GLN A 129 -9.83 10.19 5.75
C GLN A 129 -10.39 10.20 7.17
N LYS A 130 -10.79 9.03 7.71
CA LYS A 130 -11.30 8.93 9.07
C LYS A 130 -10.21 9.23 10.11
N LEU A 131 -9.01 8.72 9.90
CA LEU A 131 -7.85 9.01 10.75
C LEU A 131 -7.50 10.50 10.71
N ALA A 132 -7.45 11.09 9.52
CA ALA A 132 -7.17 12.53 9.35
C ALA A 132 -8.23 13.40 10.04
N LYS A 133 -9.51 13.08 9.86
CA LYS A 133 -10.61 13.81 10.52
C LYS A 133 -10.54 13.72 12.03
N ARG A 134 -10.11 12.57 12.58
CA ARG A 134 -10.07 12.33 14.01
C ARG A 134 -8.83 12.91 14.69
N TYR A 135 -7.67 12.81 14.06
CA TYR A 135 -6.37 13.11 14.69
C TYR A 135 -5.56 14.20 14.00
N GLY A 136 -5.91 14.60 12.77
CA GLY A 136 -5.12 15.55 12.00
C GLY A 136 -5.10 16.98 12.55
N HIS A 137 -5.91 17.27 13.56
CA HIS A 137 -5.93 18.55 14.26
C HIS A 137 -5.06 18.59 15.53
N LEU A 138 -4.48 17.44 15.92
CA LEU A 138 -3.65 17.34 17.12
C LEU A 138 -2.24 17.85 16.82
N ASP A 139 -1.75 18.78 17.64
CA ASP A 139 -0.38 19.32 17.50
C ASP A 139 0.71 18.27 17.72
N SER A 140 0.38 17.20 18.45
CA SER A 140 1.25 16.05 18.66
C SER A 140 1.46 15.19 17.43
N VAL A 141 0.53 15.21 16.48
CA VAL A 141 0.64 14.48 15.19
C VAL A 141 1.45 15.33 14.22
N VAL A 142 2.76 15.15 14.25
CA VAL A 142 3.72 15.97 13.48
C VAL A 142 3.95 15.48 12.06
N CYS A 143 3.62 14.21 11.77
CA CYS A 143 3.82 13.61 10.45
C CYS A 143 2.85 12.44 10.20
N TRP A 144 2.57 12.16 8.92
CA TRP A 144 1.83 10.99 8.48
C TRP A 144 2.75 9.95 7.84
N HIS A 145 2.66 8.70 8.30
CA HIS A 145 3.28 7.54 7.68
C HIS A 145 2.25 6.89 6.74
N ILE A 146 2.33 7.21 5.46
CA ILE A 146 1.35 6.74 4.47
C ILE A 146 1.69 5.34 4.02
N ASN A 147 0.78 4.37 4.29
CA ASN A 147 0.96 2.94 4.04
C ASN A 147 2.17 2.39 4.81
N ASN A 148 3.03 1.61 4.17
CA ASN A 148 4.35 1.19 4.63
C ASN A 148 5.09 0.49 3.50
N GLU A 149 6.35 0.82 3.25
CA GLU A 149 7.27 0.09 2.37
C GLU A 149 6.63 -0.46 1.08
N TYR A 150 6.01 0.39 0.28
CA TYR A 150 5.36 -0.04 -0.96
C TYR A 150 6.24 -1.01 -1.75
N SER A 151 5.79 -2.25 -1.93
CA SER A 151 6.59 -3.31 -2.54
C SER A 151 5.75 -4.40 -3.18
N GLY A 152 6.42 -5.26 -3.94
CA GLY A 152 5.83 -6.42 -4.61
C GLY A 152 5.04 -6.04 -5.87
N GLU A 153 4.75 -7.03 -6.67
CA GLU A 153 4.00 -6.92 -7.92
C GLU A 153 2.68 -7.69 -7.82
N CYS A 154 1.74 -7.38 -8.68
CA CYS A 154 0.44 -8.06 -8.74
C CYS A 154 0.05 -8.30 -10.17
N TYR A 155 -0.25 -9.53 -10.53
CA TYR A 155 -0.55 -9.98 -11.90
C TYR A 155 -2.01 -10.45 -12.03
N CYS A 156 -2.96 -9.72 -11.43
CA CYS A 156 -4.39 -10.05 -11.49
C CYS A 156 -5.13 -9.26 -12.59
N GLU A 157 -6.39 -9.63 -12.80
CA GLU A 157 -7.25 -9.02 -13.82
C GLU A 157 -7.46 -7.50 -13.62
N ASN A 158 -7.44 -7.01 -12.38
CA ASN A 158 -7.50 -5.56 -12.13
C ASN A 158 -6.25 -4.86 -12.67
N CYS A 159 -5.07 -5.45 -12.43
CA CYS A 159 -3.82 -4.93 -12.96
C CYS A 159 -3.80 -4.96 -14.49
N GLU A 160 -4.29 -6.03 -15.10
CA GLU A 160 -4.36 -6.16 -16.56
C GLU A 160 -5.21 -5.05 -17.20
N LYS A 161 -6.40 -4.81 -16.66
CA LYS A 161 -7.29 -3.75 -17.14
C LYS A 161 -6.63 -2.36 -17.03
N VAL A 162 -6.00 -2.07 -15.91
CA VAL A 162 -5.35 -0.75 -15.68
C VAL A 162 -4.08 -0.63 -16.51
N PHE A 163 -3.34 -1.74 -16.71
CA PHE A 163 -2.14 -1.76 -17.56
C PHE A 163 -2.48 -1.44 -19.03
N ARG A 164 -3.55 -2.00 -19.56
CA ARG A 164 -4.04 -1.65 -20.91
C ARG A 164 -4.35 -0.16 -21.06
N VAL A 165 -4.98 0.45 -20.05
CA VAL A 165 -5.24 1.89 -20.02
C VAL A 165 -3.94 2.69 -19.97
N TRP A 166 -2.98 2.26 -19.14
CA TRP A 166 -1.66 2.87 -19.02
C TRP A 166 -0.88 2.81 -20.35
N LEU A 167 -0.91 1.66 -21.04
CA LEU A 167 -0.29 1.49 -22.36
C LEU A 167 -0.94 2.38 -23.43
N ARG A 168 -2.26 2.48 -23.44
CA ARG A 168 -2.99 3.39 -24.35
C ARG A 168 -2.54 4.83 -24.15
N LYS A 169 -2.38 5.25 -22.91
CA LYS A 169 -1.89 6.60 -22.57
C LYS A 169 -0.45 6.81 -23.02
N LYS A 170 0.39 5.80 -22.88
CA LYS A 170 1.82 5.86 -23.21
C LYS A 170 2.07 5.89 -24.71
N TYR A 171 1.45 5.00 -25.45
CA TYR A 171 1.73 4.75 -26.87
C TYR A 171 0.74 5.41 -27.84
N GLY A 172 -0.47 5.69 -27.40
CA GLY A 172 -1.54 6.26 -28.23
C GLY A 172 -2.13 5.29 -29.24
N THR A 173 -1.33 4.49 -29.96
CA THR A 173 -1.77 3.52 -30.96
C THR A 173 -1.12 2.16 -30.79
N LEU A 174 -1.81 1.10 -31.25
CA LEU A 174 -1.24 -0.26 -31.30
C LEU A 174 -0.02 -0.34 -32.21
N LYS A 175 0.00 0.43 -33.30
CA LYS A 175 1.15 0.51 -34.19
C LYS A 175 2.40 0.94 -33.42
N ALA A 176 2.32 2.05 -32.68
CA ALA A 176 3.46 2.56 -31.90
C ALA A 176 3.89 1.58 -30.79
N LEU A 177 2.93 0.88 -30.16
CA LEU A 177 3.22 -0.15 -29.18
C LEU A 177 3.94 -1.33 -29.82
N ASN A 178 3.43 -1.88 -30.95
CA ASN A 178 4.03 -3.00 -31.66
C ASN A 178 5.46 -2.68 -32.13
N GLU A 179 5.69 -1.47 -32.66
CA GLU A 179 7.02 -0.98 -33.04
C GLU A 179 7.96 -0.92 -31.83
N ALA A 180 7.51 -0.35 -30.72
CA ALA A 180 8.32 -0.20 -29.49
C ALA A 180 8.65 -1.54 -28.83
N TRP A 181 7.76 -2.51 -28.91
CA TRP A 181 7.94 -3.84 -28.34
C TRP A 181 8.56 -4.83 -29.30
N ASN A 182 8.71 -4.46 -30.60
CA ASN A 182 9.20 -5.33 -31.68
C ASN A 182 8.45 -6.65 -31.79
N THR A 183 7.13 -6.55 -32.00
CA THR A 183 6.18 -7.68 -31.88
C THR A 183 6.05 -8.54 -33.14
N GLU A 184 6.88 -8.41 -34.14
CA GLU A 184 6.73 -9.13 -35.41
C GLU A 184 7.12 -10.61 -35.34
N PHE A 185 7.77 -11.03 -34.26
CA PHE A 185 8.27 -12.41 -34.12
C PHE A 185 7.34 -13.27 -33.28
N TRP A 186 7.25 -14.55 -33.56
CA TRP A 186 6.43 -15.56 -32.84
C TRP A 186 4.95 -15.20 -32.64
N GLY A 187 4.37 -14.41 -33.54
CA GLY A 187 2.96 -14.05 -33.41
C GLY A 187 2.62 -13.08 -32.30
N HIS A 188 3.59 -12.29 -31.86
CA HIS A 188 3.39 -11.28 -30.81
C HIS A 188 2.66 -10.02 -31.30
N THR A 189 2.43 -9.85 -32.60
CA THR A 189 1.76 -8.66 -33.12
C THR A 189 0.35 -8.52 -32.59
N ILE A 190 0.07 -7.38 -31.99
CA ILE A 190 -1.17 -7.07 -31.29
C ILE A 190 -2.05 -6.20 -32.19
N TYR A 191 -3.30 -6.59 -32.40
CA TYR A 191 -4.28 -5.89 -33.22
C TYR A 191 -5.43 -5.29 -32.43
N ASP A 192 -5.64 -5.73 -31.18
CA ASP A 192 -6.60 -5.15 -30.23
C ASP A 192 -5.93 -4.95 -28.86
N TRP A 193 -6.28 -3.87 -28.17
CA TRP A 193 -5.81 -3.62 -26.80
C TRP A 193 -6.21 -4.71 -25.82
N GLU A 194 -7.33 -5.40 -26.06
CA GLU A 194 -7.82 -6.47 -25.20
C GLU A 194 -7.05 -7.79 -25.38
N GLU A 195 -6.21 -7.91 -26.43
CA GLU A 195 -5.28 -9.04 -26.63
C GLU A 195 -4.07 -8.97 -25.72
N ILE A 196 -3.79 -7.79 -25.12
CA ILE A 196 -2.66 -7.63 -24.21
C ILE A 196 -2.96 -8.34 -22.89
N VAL A 197 -2.13 -9.30 -22.54
CA VAL A 197 -2.10 -9.97 -21.25
C VAL A 197 -0.91 -9.48 -20.42
N LEU A 198 -0.90 -9.75 -19.11
CA LEU A 198 0.25 -9.43 -18.27
C LEU A 198 1.41 -10.39 -18.52
N PRO A 199 2.66 -9.97 -18.22
CA PRO A 199 3.77 -10.91 -18.12
C PRO A 199 3.40 -12.06 -17.16
N ASN A 200 3.73 -13.30 -17.53
CA ASN A 200 3.35 -14.46 -16.73
C ASN A 200 4.30 -15.65 -16.94
N ALA A 201 4.25 -16.61 -16.01
CA ALA A 201 5.13 -17.78 -16.01
C ALA A 201 4.85 -18.79 -17.14
N LEU A 202 3.68 -18.74 -17.78
CA LEU A 202 3.27 -19.68 -18.82
C LEU A 202 3.24 -19.08 -20.23
N GLY A 203 3.56 -17.80 -20.36
CA GLY A 203 3.60 -17.06 -21.62
C GLY A 203 4.84 -16.19 -21.70
N GLU A 204 4.65 -14.93 -22.12
CA GLU A 204 5.75 -13.98 -22.24
C GLU A 204 6.00 -13.25 -20.91
N GLY A 205 7.28 -13.12 -20.56
CA GLY A 205 7.72 -12.37 -19.40
C GLY A 205 9.15 -12.67 -19.05
N LEU A 206 9.80 -11.70 -18.39
CA LEU A 206 11.11 -11.88 -17.82
C LEU A 206 10.99 -12.45 -16.41
N ASP A 207 11.47 -13.67 -16.24
CA ASP A 207 11.77 -14.20 -14.94
C ASP A 207 13.21 -14.78 -14.97
N TRP A 208 13.75 -15.12 -13.81
CA TRP A 208 15.12 -15.64 -13.67
C TRP A 208 15.37 -16.98 -14.37
N CYS A 209 14.31 -17.69 -14.71
CA CYS A 209 14.34 -19.04 -15.25
C CYS A 209 14.01 -19.09 -16.74
N ASN A 210 13.25 -18.15 -17.26
CA ASN A 210 12.73 -18.14 -18.61
C ASN A 210 13.16 -16.86 -19.34
N GLY A 211 13.95 -17.00 -20.38
CA GLY A 211 14.21 -15.90 -21.31
C GLY A 211 12.94 -15.56 -22.09
N THR A 212 12.83 -14.31 -22.51
CA THR A 212 11.75 -13.87 -23.41
C THR A 212 12.34 -13.25 -24.66
N ALA A 213 11.70 -13.51 -25.81
CA ALA A 213 11.95 -12.75 -27.04
C ALA A 213 11.24 -11.39 -27.04
N PHE A 214 10.42 -11.13 -26.03
CA PHE A 214 9.48 -10.01 -25.94
C PHE A 214 9.65 -9.24 -24.61
N ALA A 215 10.82 -8.65 -24.43
CA ALA A 215 11.16 -7.94 -23.18
C ALA A 215 10.31 -6.67 -22.94
N GLY A 216 9.77 -6.05 -23.98
CA GLY A 216 9.02 -4.79 -23.90
C GLY A 216 7.86 -4.84 -22.92
N ILE A 217 7.11 -5.94 -22.90
CA ILE A 217 5.99 -6.13 -21.98
C ILE A 217 6.42 -6.11 -20.51
N SER A 218 7.49 -6.81 -20.17
CA SER A 218 8.00 -6.89 -18.78
C SER A 218 8.57 -5.56 -18.30
N ILE A 219 9.31 -4.86 -19.18
CA ILE A 219 9.87 -3.55 -18.86
C ILE A 219 8.75 -2.53 -18.61
N ASP A 220 7.72 -2.53 -19.44
CA ASP A 220 6.60 -1.63 -19.27
C ASP A 220 5.73 -2.02 -18.07
N TYR A 221 5.61 -3.31 -17.79
CA TYR A 221 4.90 -3.75 -16.59
C TYR A 221 5.61 -3.31 -15.30
N ALA A 222 6.93 -3.38 -15.24
CA ALA A 222 7.69 -2.87 -14.09
C ALA A 222 7.49 -1.35 -13.90
N ARG A 223 7.49 -0.57 -15.00
CA ARG A 223 7.19 0.87 -14.96
C ARG A 223 5.76 1.14 -14.50
N PHE A 224 4.79 0.42 -15.05
CA PHE A 224 3.39 0.50 -14.66
C PHE A 224 3.19 0.16 -13.16
N ASN A 225 3.87 -0.87 -12.67
CA ASN A 225 3.78 -1.24 -11.25
C ASN A 225 4.29 -0.12 -10.34
N SER A 226 5.41 0.52 -10.71
CA SER A 226 5.92 1.70 -10.01
C SER A 226 4.91 2.86 -10.00
N ASP A 227 4.32 3.16 -11.16
CA ASP A 227 3.29 4.21 -11.27
C ASP A 227 2.05 3.86 -10.44
N SER A 228 1.63 2.58 -10.42
CA SER A 228 0.49 2.12 -9.60
C SER A 228 0.73 2.34 -8.10
N MET A 229 1.94 2.09 -7.62
CA MET A 229 2.30 2.37 -6.22
C MET A 229 2.26 3.86 -5.92
N LEU A 230 2.78 4.69 -6.82
CA LEU A 230 2.74 6.14 -6.69
C LEU A 230 1.30 6.68 -6.65
N GLU A 231 0.40 6.13 -7.48
CA GLU A 231 -1.01 6.54 -7.48
C GLU A 231 -1.72 6.13 -6.17
N ASN A 232 -1.39 4.97 -5.59
CA ASN A 232 -1.90 4.60 -4.26
C ASN A 232 -1.41 5.56 -3.17
N PHE A 233 -0.12 5.91 -3.17
CA PHE A 233 0.41 6.92 -2.25
C PHE A 233 -0.33 8.25 -2.39
N LYS A 234 -0.52 8.72 -3.62
CA LYS A 234 -1.25 9.97 -3.89
C LYS A 234 -2.70 9.91 -3.43
N MET A 235 -3.36 8.77 -3.62
CA MET A 235 -4.75 8.56 -3.20
C MET A 235 -4.89 8.68 -1.69
N GLU A 236 -4.05 8.00 -0.91
CA GLU A 236 -4.07 8.09 0.55
C GLU A 236 -3.67 9.48 1.05
N ARG A 237 -2.59 10.06 0.50
CA ARG A 237 -2.16 11.43 0.82
C ARG A 237 -3.25 12.47 0.59
N ASN A 238 -4.01 12.33 -0.50
CA ASN A 238 -5.08 13.27 -0.82
C ASN A 238 -6.34 13.06 0.03
N ALA A 239 -6.47 11.92 0.70
CA ALA A 239 -7.55 11.62 1.63
C ALA A 239 -7.28 12.14 3.05
N ILE A 240 -6.02 12.44 3.37
CA ILE A 240 -5.54 13.10 4.59
C ILE A 240 -5.71 14.62 4.48
#